data_bdfb95c979c78c2ec317d99375986020
#
_entry.id   bdfb95c979c78c2ec317d99375986020
#
_cell.length_a   1.000
_cell.length_b   1.000
_cell.length_c   1.000
_cell.angle_alpha   90.00
_cell.angle_beta   90.00
_cell.angle_gamma   90.00
#
_symmetry.space_group_name_H-M   'P 1'
#
loop_
_entity.id
_entity.type
_entity.pdbx_description
1 polymer ?
#
loop_
_entity_poly.entity_id
_entity_poly.type
_entity_poly.pdbx_seq_one_letter_code
_entity_poly.pdbx_strand_id
1 'polypeptide(L)'
;MDNAVLKVNDLGLKSELEKLFSRIKHLVENYNETREINRELIDKIKELEHEVSELKLEVSNRNSDLLNKDKEIGELKNKLLVEKKNRMSVEEKDMLKSRIRELMARLDTHLESQTSNNF
;
A
#
# COMPACT_ATOMS: atom_id res chain seq x y z
N MET A 1 85.37 -0.48 -21.92
CA MET A 1 84.65 -0.63 -20.66
C MET A 1 83.46 0.29 -20.60
N ASP A 2 83.58 1.55 -21.00
CA ASP A 2 82.47 2.52 -20.84
C ASP A 2 81.27 2.19 -21.70
N ASN A 3 81.41 1.63 -22.91
CA ASN A 3 80.33 1.23 -23.80
C ASN A 3 79.48 0.05 -23.24
N ALA A 4 80.12 -0.88 -22.51
CA ALA A 4 79.45 -2.02 -21.92
C ALA A 4 78.62 -1.60 -20.70
N VAL A 5 79.15 -0.66 -19.90
CA VAL A 5 78.45 -0.11 -18.75
C VAL A 5 77.23 0.74 -19.17
N LEU A 6 77.41 1.56 -20.23
CA LEU A 6 76.30 2.35 -20.81
C LEU A 6 75.23 1.46 -21.40
N LYS A 7 75.51 0.36 -22.06
CA LYS A 7 74.54 -0.60 -22.58
C LYS A 7 73.77 -1.31 -21.49
N VAL A 8 74.41 -1.69 -20.40
CA VAL A 8 73.74 -2.31 -19.22
C VAL A 8 72.84 -1.32 -18.53
N ASN A 9 73.25 -0.07 -18.39
CA ASN A 9 72.42 1.01 -17.84
C ASN A 9 71.22 1.34 -18.73
N ASP A 10 71.42 1.37 -20.06
CA ASP A 10 70.31 1.59 -21.00
C ASP A 10 69.33 0.45 -21.01
N LEU A 11 69.72 -0.80 -20.88
CA LEU A 11 68.83 -1.95 -20.73
C LEU A 11 68.08 -1.93 -19.44
N GLY A 12 68.70 -1.53 -18.33
CA GLY A 12 68.07 -1.35 -17.04
C GLY A 12 67.01 -0.24 -17.03
N LEU A 13 67.37 0.91 -17.60
CA LEU A 13 66.48 2.04 -17.82
C LEU A 13 65.29 1.69 -18.70
N LYS A 14 65.54 0.97 -19.80
CA LYS A 14 64.50 0.51 -20.72
C LYS A 14 63.50 -0.42 -20.03
N SER A 15 64.00 -1.36 -19.23
CA SER A 15 63.17 -2.27 -18.45
C SER A 15 62.32 -1.53 -17.41
N GLU A 16 62.87 -0.55 -16.73
CA GLU A 16 62.15 0.28 -15.76
C GLU A 16 61.10 1.16 -16.45
N LEU A 17 61.39 1.72 -17.60
CA LEU A 17 60.46 2.48 -18.43
C LEU A 17 59.29 1.62 -18.88
N GLU A 18 59.56 0.40 -19.33
CA GLU A 18 58.51 -0.55 -19.75
C GLU A 18 57.59 -0.90 -18.58
N LYS A 19 58.14 -1.11 -17.39
CA LYS A 19 57.36 -1.35 -16.18
C LYS A 19 56.50 -0.13 -15.80
N LEU A 20 57.07 1.05 -15.89
CA LEU A 20 56.33 2.30 -15.63
C LEU A 20 55.20 2.49 -16.64
N PHE A 21 55.47 2.25 -17.93
CA PHE A 21 54.47 2.32 -18.99
C PHE A 21 53.32 1.36 -18.75
N SER A 22 53.62 0.13 -18.36
CA SER A 22 52.63 -0.88 -18.03
C SER A 22 51.76 -0.46 -16.84
N ARG A 23 52.37 0.11 -15.80
CA ARG A 23 51.63 0.64 -14.64
C ARG A 23 50.72 1.80 -15.00
N ILE A 24 51.19 2.72 -15.84
CA ILE A 24 50.39 3.86 -16.32
C ILE A 24 49.21 3.34 -17.14
N LYS A 25 49.43 2.37 -18.01
CA LYS A 25 48.39 1.75 -18.82
C LYS A 25 47.31 1.10 -17.94
N HIS A 26 47.68 0.36 -16.92
CA HIS A 26 46.76 -0.23 -15.97
C HIS A 26 45.98 0.83 -15.16
N LEU A 27 46.64 1.89 -14.76
CA LEU A 27 46.00 3.01 -14.06
C LEU A 27 44.94 3.70 -14.93
N VAL A 28 45.26 3.93 -16.20
CA VAL A 28 44.31 4.52 -17.16
C VAL A 28 43.12 3.61 -17.40
N GLU A 29 43.36 2.32 -17.58
CA GLU A 29 42.30 1.32 -17.76
C GLU A 29 41.38 1.26 -16.53
N ASN A 30 41.97 1.20 -15.35
CA ASN A 30 41.19 1.20 -14.09
C ASN A 30 40.41 2.50 -13.90
N TYR A 31 41.01 3.62 -14.24
CA TYR A 31 40.30 4.92 -14.16
C TYR A 31 39.11 4.94 -15.11
N ASN A 32 39.28 4.49 -16.34
CA ASN A 32 38.19 4.44 -17.32
C ASN A 32 37.08 3.49 -16.90
N GLU A 33 37.41 2.31 -16.38
CA GLU A 33 36.41 1.36 -15.83
C GLU A 33 35.66 1.95 -14.66
N THR A 34 36.37 2.56 -13.72
CA THR A 34 35.77 3.20 -12.56
C THR A 34 34.83 4.35 -12.94
N ARG A 35 35.25 5.13 -13.93
CA ARG A 35 34.44 6.22 -14.47
C ARG A 35 33.15 5.71 -15.13
N GLU A 36 33.23 4.61 -15.84
CA GLU A 36 32.08 3.97 -16.48
C GLU A 36 31.12 3.39 -15.45
N ILE A 37 31.65 2.69 -14.45
CA ILE A 37 30.88 2.18 -13.32
C ILE A 37 30.18 3.33 -12.56
N ASN A 38 30.88 4.43 -12.34
CA ASN A 38 30.28 5.62 -11.70
C ASN A 38 29.12 6.19 -12.51
N ARG A 39 29.22 6.26 -13.81
CA ARG A 39 28.12 6.71 -14.68
C ARG A 39 26.92 5.79 -14.57
N GLU A 40 27.14 4.49 -14.63
CA GLU A 40 26.08 3.50 -14.47
C GLU A 40 25.40 3.59 -13.11
N LEU A 41 26.19 3.77 -12.04
CA LEU A 41 25.67 3.94 -10.70
C LEU A 41 24.86 5.22 -10.54
N ILE A 42 25.31 6.33 -11.12
CA ILE A 42 24.58 7.59 -11.11
C ILE A 42 23.24 7.45 -11.83
N ASP A 43 23.23 6.81 -12.99
CA ASP A 43 22.00 6.57 -13.75
C ASP A 43 21.03 5.69 -12.96
N LYS A 44 21.56 4.66 -12.31
CA LYS A 44 20.76 3.75 -11.46
C LYS A 44 20.19 4.47 -10.23
N ILE A 45 20.95 5.35 -9.61
CA ILE A 45 20.49 6.19 -8.51
C ILE A 45 19.32 7.08 -8.98
N LYS A 46 19.43 7.70 -10.15
CA LYS A 46 18.34 8.52 -10.69
C LYS A 46 17.08 7.70 -10.98
N GLU A 47 17.22 6.51 -11.53
CA GLU A 47 16.09 5.60 -11.73
C GLU A 47 15.43 5.21 -10.42
N LEU A 48 16.22 4.86 -9.41
CA LEU A 48 15.71 4.51 -8.08
C LEU A 48 15.04 5.68 -7.39
N GLU A 49 15.59 6.88 -7.50
CA GLU A 49 14.96 8.09 -6.97
C GLU A 49 13.59 8.33 -7.62
N HIS A 50 13.49 8.11 -8.93
CA HIS A 50 12.22 8.21 -9.65
C HIS A 50 11.22 7.16 -9.18
N GLU A 51 11.63 5.90 -9.06
CA GLU A 51 10.79 4.82 -8.54
C GLU A 51 10.31 5.11 -7.12
N VAL A 52 11.20 5.59 -6.25
CA VAL A 52 10.83 5.98 -4.88
C VAL A 52 9.78 7.09 -4.89
N SER A 53 9.92 8.08 -5.75
CA SER A 53 8.94 9.16 -5.89
C SER A 53 7.58 8.65 -6.36
N GLU A 54 7.56 7.76 -7.33
CA GLU A 54 6.33 7.13 -7.82
C GLU A 54 5.67 6.26 -6.74
N LEU A 55 6.45 5.47 -6.02
CA LEU A 55 5.94 4.65 -4.92
C LEU A 55 5.38 5.49 -3.78
N LYS A 56 6.00 6.61 -3.45
CA LYS A 56 5.48 7.56 -2.44
C LYS A 56 4.13 8.12 -2.86
N LEU A 57 3.99 8.47 -4.13
CA LEU A 57 2.73 8.96 -4.69
C LEU A 57 1.66 7.88 -4.64
N GLU A 58 2.00 6.66 -5.02
CA GLU A 58 1.09 5.51 -4.99
C GLU A 58 0.63 5.21 -3.56
N VAL A 59 1.53 5.21 -2.59
CA VAL A 59 1.21 5.02 -1.17
C VAL A 59 0.26 6.13 -0.68
N SER A 60 0.51 7.37 -1.05
CA SER A 60 -0.35 8.50 -0.69
C SER A 60 -1.76 8.32 -1.26
N ASN A 61 -1.88 7.93 -2.51
CA ASN A 61 -3.16 7.68 -3.17
C ASN A 61 -3.91 6.51 -2.51
N ARG A 62 -3.22 5.44 -2.20
CA ARG A 62 -3.82 4.27 -1.51
C ARG A 62 -4.28 4.61 -0.10
N ASN A 63 -3.52 5.42 0.63
CA ASN A 63 -3.95 5.89 1.95
C ASN A 63 -5.22 6.74 1.86
N SER A 64 -5.32 7.60 0.86
CA SER A 64 -6.52 8.39 0.59
C SER A 64 -7.72 7.48 0.27
N ASP A 65 -7.52 6.48 -0.56
CA ASP A 65 -8.56 5.50 -0.90
C ASP A 65 -9.01 4.69 0.32
N LEU A 66 -8.08 4.29 1.19
CA LEU A 66 -8.39 3.60 2.44
C LEU A 66 -9.23 4.46 3.38
N LEU A 67 -8.90 5.73 3.52
CA LEU A 67 -9.70 6.67 4.31
C LEU A 67 -11.12 6.81 3.78
N ASN A 68 -11.27 6.90 2.46
CA ASN A 68 -12.59 6.95 1.81
C ASN A 68 -13.37 5.66 2.02
N LYS A 69 -12.72 4.51 1.93
CA LYS A 69 -13.35 3.21 2.19
C LYS A 69 -13.79 3.05 3.63
N ASP A 70 -12.98 3.48 4.58
CA ASP A 70 -13.33 3.45 6.00
C ASP A 70 -14.55 4.33 6.29
N LYS A 71 -14.63 5.48 5.65
CA LYS A 71 -15.79 6.38 5.74
C LYS A 71 -17.04 5.72 5.17
N GLU A 72 -16.97 5.11 3.99
CA GLU A 72 -18.08 4.37 3.38
C GLU A 72 -18.54 3.21 4.26
N ILE A 73 -17.62 2.46 4.84
CA ILE A 73 -17.93 1.36 5.76
C ILE A 73 -18.67 1.90 7.00
N GLY A 74 -18.20 3.01 7.56
CA GLY A 74 -18.87 3.67 8.69
C GLY A 74 -20.29 4.10 8.36
N GLU A 75 -20.50 4.69 7.20
CA GLU A 75 -21.83 5.10 6.71
C GLU A 75 -22.75 3.91 6.49
N LEU A 76 -22.25 2.84 5.89
CA LEU A 76 -23.02 1.60 5.68
C LEU A 76 -23.41 0.92 6.98
N LYS A 77 -22.50 0.88 7.95
CA LYS A 77 -22.81 0.35 9.30
C LYS A 77 -23.90 1.14 9.99
N ASN A 78 -23.87 2.47 9.89
CA ASN A 78 -24.92 3.33 10.44
C ASN A 78 -26.27 3.10 9.75
N LYS A 79 -26.29 2.98 8.43
CA LYS A 79 -27.51 2.66 7.69
C LYS A 79 -28.10 1.32 8.09
N LEU A 80 -27.27 0.29 8.25
CA LEU A 80 -27.69 -1.02 8.71
C LEU A 80 -28.30 -0.97 10.11
N LEU A 81 -27.70 -0.21 11.02
CA LEU A 81 -28.22 -0.03 12.38
C LEU A 81 -29.58 0.67 12.38
N VAL A 82 -29.74 1.69 11.56
CA VAL A 82 -31.02 2.42 11.42
C VAL A 82 -32.11 1.52 10.84
N GLU A 83 -31.81 0.75 9.79
CA GLU A 83 -32.76 -0.21 9.19
C GLU A 83 -33.17 -1.29 10.19
N LYS A 84 -32.22 -1.83 10.95
CA LYS A 84 -32.48 -2.84 11.96
C LYS A 84 -33.38 -2.30 13.07
N LYS A 85 -33.14 -1.06 13.48
CA LYS A 85 -33.98 -0.34 14.47
C LYS A 85 -35.40 -0.12 13.94
N ASN A 86 -35.55 0.31 12.69
CA ASN A 86 -36.82 0.52 12.03
C ASN A 86 -37.60 -0.78 11.86
N ARG A 87 -36.94 -1.88 11.48
CA ARG A 87 -37.59 -3.21 11.42
C ARG A 87 -38.14 -3.66 12.76
N MET A 88 -37.34 -3.56 13.81
CA MET A 88 -37.79 -3.90 15.16
C MET A 88 -39.00 -3.07 15.58
N SER A 89 -38.97 -1.77 15.29
CA SER A 89 -40.09 -0.87 15.59
C SER A 89 -41.37 -1.24 14.85
N VAL A 90 -41.27 -1.65 13.59
CA VAL A 90 -42.41 -2.10 12.76
C VAL A 90 -42.94 -3.45 13.27
N GLU A 91 -42.08 -4.40 13.58
CA GLU A 91 -42.45 -5.70 14.15
C GLU A 91 -43.16 -5.54 15.50
N GLU A 92 -42.66 -4.68 16.38
CA GLU A 92 -43.27 -4.39 17.66
C GLU A 92 -44.69 -3.77 17.49
N LYS A 93 -44.85 -2.86 16.55
CA LYS A 93 -46.17 -2.29 16.21
C LYS A 93 -47.13 -3.34 15.69
N ASP A 94 -46.69 -4.21 14.84
CA ASP A 94 -47.52 -5.28 14.28
C ASP A 94 -47.94 -6.29 15.35
N MET A 95 -47.04 -6.64 16.26
CA MET A 95 -47.39 -7.47 17.43
C MET A 95 -48.41 -6.79 18.34
N LEU A 96 -48.27 -5.50 18.59
CA LEU A 96 -49.19 -4.74 19.39
C LEU A 96 -50.57 -4.69 18.74
N LYS A 97 -50.67 -4.42 17.46
CA LYS A 97 -51.92 -4.44 16.69
C LYS A 97 -52.60 -5.80 16.75
N SER A 98 -51.85 -6.86 16.61
CA SER A 98 -52.34 -8.24 16.69
C SER A 98 -52.95 -8.54 18.07
N ARG A 99 -52.31 -8.13 19.16
CA ARG A 99 -52.80 -8.27 20.53
C ARG A 99 -54.08 -7.48 20.75
N ILE A 100 -54.17 -6.27 20.27
CA ILE A 100 -55.36 -5.44 20.38
C ILE A 100 -56.52 -6.10 19.67
N ARG A 101 -56.35 -6.61 18.46
CA ARG A 101 -57.41 -7.35 17.73
C ARG A 101 -57.87 -8.59 18.48
N GLU A 102 -56.98 -9.33 19.06
CA GLU A 102 -57.28 -10.53 19.86
C GLU A 102 -58.09 -10.17 21.10
N LEU A 103 -57.74 -9.11 21.80
CA LEU A 103 -58.46 -8.61 22.94
C LEU A 103 -59.86 -8.12 22.56
N MET A 104 -60.01 -7.42 21.45
CA MET A 104 -61.32 -6.99 20.94
C MET A 104 -62.22 -8.18 20.61
N ALA A 105 -61.67 -9.21 19.97
CA ALA A 105 -62.44 -10.42 19.68
C ALA A 105 -62.93 -11.14 20.95
N ARG A 106 -62.11 -11.22 21.97
CA ARG A 106 -62.47 -11.80 23.25
C ARG A 106 -63.55 -10.98 23.98
N LEU A 107 -63.44 -9.68 23.87
CA LEU A 107 -64.38 -8.75 24.47
C LEU A 107 -65.78 -8.87 23.81
N ASP A 108 -65.84 -8.93 22.49
CA ASP A 108 -67.09 -9.12 21.72
C ASP A 108 -67.74 -10.46 22.05
N THR A 109 -66.95 -11.54 22.14
CA THR A 109 -67.47 -12.84 22.55
C THR A 109 -68.06 -12.82 23.95
N HIS A 110 -67.41 -12.12 24.88
CA HIS A 110 -67.91 -11.96 26.27
C HIS A 110 -69.20 -11.15 26.33
N LEU A 111 -69.28 -10.06 25.56
CA LEU A 111 -70.52 -9.24 25.48
C LEU A 111 -71.67 -10.02 24.86
N GLU A 112 -71.47 -10.79 23.82
CA GLU A 112 -72.48 -11.68 23.22
C GLU A 112 -72.99 -12.71 24.24
N SER A 113 -72.10 -13.32 25.00
CA SER A 113 -72.40 -14.28 26.04
C SER A 113 -73.25 -13.65 27.17
N GLN A 114 -72.92 -12.42 27.57
CA GLN A 114 -73.74 -11.69 28.58
C GLN A 114 -75.08 -11.29 28.04
N THR A 115 -75.18 -10.85 26.80
CA THR A 115 -76.48 -10.48 26.21
C THR A 115 -77.36 -11.71 26.04
N SER A 116 -76.80 -12.86 25.70
CA SER A 116 -77.49 -14.14 25.61
C SER A 116 -78.00 -14.63 26.98
N ASN A 117 -77.30 -14.40 28.05
CA ASN A 117 -77.65 -14.81 29.41
C ASN A 117 -78.74 -13.90 30.09
N ASN A 118 -78.88 -12.68 29.54
CA ASN A 118 -79.92 -11.73 30.05
C ASN A 118 -81.30 -11.93 29.42
N PHE A 119 -81.34 -12.79 28.43
CA PHE A 119 -82.62 -13.21 27.81
C PHE A 119 -83.00 -14.64 28.24
#